data_6ed4facd0d029dc3d5b67f5fefd2f261
#
_entry.id   6ed4facd0d029dc3d5b67f5fefd2f261
#
_cell.length_a   1.000
_cell.length_b   1.000
_cell.length_c   1.000
_cell.angle_alpha   90.00
_cell.angle_beta   90.00
_cell.angle_gamma   90.00
#
_symmetry.space_group_name_H-M   'P 1'
#
loop_
_entity.id
_entity.type
_entity.pdbx_description
1 polymer ?
#
loop_
_entity_poly.entity_id
_entity_poly.type
_entity_poly.pdbx_seq_one_letter_code
_entity_poly.pdbx_strand_id
1 'polypeptide(L)'
;GFVYLITDKSNDMKYVGKKLLTSKRKLPPLKGKKRRRTVIKETDWMKYYGSSEEVKLMVEEKGADNFHREILTLCKSKGELGYLEAKYQFENDVLLRDDFYNGIIQCKIHRNHVRSLKKVK
;
A
#
# COMPACT_ATOMS: atom_id res chain seq x y z
N GLY A 1 -6.56 -0.08 -5.46
CA GLY A 1 -5.25 0.06 -4.86
C GLY A 1 -4.16 -0.72 -5.57
N PHE A 2 -2.96 -0.56 -5.12
CA PHE A 2 -1.82 -1.26 -5.70
C PHE A 2 -0.78 -1.60 -4.64
N VAL A 3 -0.06 -2.69 -4.89
CA VAL A 3 1.15 -3.07 -4.16
C VAL A 3 2.34 -2.52 -4.93
N TYR A 4 3.28 -1.90 -4.24
CA TYR A 4 4.44 -1.26 -4.87
C TYR A 4 5.74 -1.72 -4.25
N LEU A 5 6.80 -1.59 -5.04
CA LEU A 5 8.18 -1.77 -4.60
C LEU A 5 8.90 -0.45 -4.79
N ILE A 6 9.47 0.09 -3.71
CA ILE A 6 10.34 1.26 -3.76
C ILE A 6 11.77 0.79 -3.64
N THR A 7 12.64 1.31 -4.50
CA THR A 7 14.08 1.03 -4.47
C THR A 7 14.84 2.33 -4.25
N ASP A 8 15.69 2.35 -3.24
CA ASP A 8 16.65 3.43 -2.99
C ASP A 8 17.87 3.20 -3.90
N LYS A 9 18.03 4.05 -4.89
CA LYS A 9 19.08 3.89 -5.92
C LYS A 9 20.50 4.05 -5.35
N SER A 10 20.65 4.72 -4.21
CA SER A 10 21.97 4.96 -3.63
C SER A 10 22.58 3.73 -2.95
N ASN A 11 21.75 2.79 -2.48
CA ASN A 11 22.19 1.63 -1.72
C ASN A 11 21.45 0.33 -2.07
N ASP A 12 20.56 0.37 -3.06
CA ASP A 12 19.70 -0.76 -3.48
C ASP A 12 18.79 -1.30 -2.38
N MET A 13 18.56 -0.55 -1.32
CA MET A 13 17.58 -0.94 -0.32
C MET A 13 16.17 -0.74 -0.82
N LYS A 14 15.26 -1.62 -0.40
CA LYS A 14 13.91 -1.71 -0.94
C LYS A 14 12.85 -1.68 0.14
N TYR A 15 11.64 -1.36 -0.27
CA TYR A 15 10.47 -1.36 0.59
C TYR A 15 9.25 -1.83 -0.19
N VAL A 16 8.53 -2.81 0.34
CA VAL A 16 7.26 -3.29 -0.22
C VAL A 16 6.11 -2.74 0.60
N GLY A 17 5.17 -2.10 -0.05
CA GLY A 17 4.01 -1.52 0.61
C GLY A 17 2.77 -1.52 -0.26
N LYS A 18 1.72 -0.93 0.25
CA LYS A 18 0.43 -0.80 -0.46
C LYS A 18 -0.08 0.61 -0.38
N LYS A 19 -0.91 1.00 -1.35
CA LYS A 19 -1.59 2.29 -1.37
C LYS A 19 -2.96 2.15 -2.02
N LEU A 20 -3.95 2.78 -1.43
CA LEU A 20 -5.27 2.92 -2.04
C LEU A 20 -5.23 4.06 -3.05
N LEU A 21 -5.88 3.85 -4.21
CA LEU A 21 -6.04 4.89 -5.22
C LEU A 21 -7.07 5.93 -4.80
N THR A 22 -8.10 5.48 -4.07
CA THR A 22 -9.17 6.34 -3.58
C THR A 22 -9.42 6.09 -2.11
N SER A 23 -9.96 7.08 -1.43
CA SER A 23 -10.43 6.96 -0.06
C SER A 23 -11.92 7.29 0.01
N LYS A 24 -12.64 6.57 0.88
CA LYS A 24 -14.04 6.85 1.17
C LYS A 24 -14.12 7.66 2.45
N ARG A 25 -14.85 8.77 2.41
CA ARG A 25 -15.05 9.63 3.55
C ARG A 25 -16.54 9.86 3.77
N LYS A 26 -17.00 9.64 5.00
CA LYS A 26 -18.37 9.98 5.38
C LYS A 26 -18.44 11.43 5.82
N LEU A 27 -19.30 12.19 5.16
CA LEU A 27 -19.58 13.58 5.52
C LEU A 27 -20.89 13.68 6.32
N PRO A 28 -21.10 14.77 7.08
CA PRO A 28 -22.37 15.02 7.76
C PRO A 28 -23.53 15.02 6.75
N PRO A 29 -24.76 14.66 7.18
CA PRO A 29 -25.91 14.70 6.30
C PRO A 29 -26.16 16.10 5.75
N LEU A 30 -26.67 16.18 4.53
CA LEU A 30 -27.17 17.44 3.99
C LEU A 30 -28.37 17.93 4.81
N LYS A 31 -28.57 19.23 4.82
CA LYS A 31 -29.72 19.84 5.49
C LYS A 31 -31.03 19.18 5.06
N GLY A 32 -31.82 18.69 6.02
CA GLY A 32 -33.05 17.96 5.75
C GLY A 32 -32.88 16.46 5.45
N LYS A 33 -31.67 15.94 5.43
CA LYS A 33 -31.38 14.51 5.21
C LYS A 33 -30.92 13.87 6.52
N LYS A 34 -31.25 12.57 6.70
CA LYS A 34 -30.89 11.81 7.89
C LYS A 34 -29.63 10.96 7.71
N ARG A 35 -29.29 10.60 6.47
CA ARG A 35 -28.12 9.74 6.19
C ARG A 35 -26.88 10.55 5.91
N ARG A 36 -25.74 10.05 6.42
CA ARG A 36 -24.44 10.59 6.05
C ARG A 36 -24.14 10.31 4.58
N ARG A 37 -23.53 11.29 3.94
CA ARG A 37 -23.05 11.14 2.56
C ARG A 37 -21.72 10.39 2.54
N THR A 38 -21.50 9.59 1.53
CA THR A 38 -20.19 8.99 1.24
C THR A 38 -19.56 9.75 0.09
N VAL A 39 -18.36 10.25 0.27
CA VAL A 39 -17.58 10.91 -0.77
C VAL A 39 -16.35 10.05 -1.05
N ILE A 40 -16.08 9.82 -2.33
CA ILE A 40 -14.90 9.11 -2.80
C ILE A 40 -13.93 10.15 -3.33
N LYS A 41 -12.73 10.19 -2.74
CA LYS A 41 -11.65 11.08 -3.16
C LYS A 41 -10.45 10.28 -3.63
N GLU A 42 -9.77 10.79 -4.65
CA GLU A 42 -8.46 10.27 -5.03
C GLU A 42 -7.45 10.55 -3.91
N THR A 43 -6.59 9.58 -3.62
CA THR A 43 -5.52 9.74 -2.64
C THR A 43 -4.30 10.41 -3.26
N ASP A 44 -3.25 10.64 -2.47
CA ASP A 44 -1.97 11.18 -2.92
C ASP A 44 -1.05 10.11 -3.54
N TRP A 45 -1.62 9.06 -4.10
CA TRP A 45 -0.87 7.88 -4.56
C TRP A 45 0.26 8.20 -5.56
N MET A 46 0.09 9.23 -6.38
CA MET A 46 1.11 9.63 -7.35
C MET A 46 2.39 10.12 -6.69
N LYS A 47 2.27 10.78 -5.53
CA LYS A 47 3.39 11.36 -4.77
C LYS A 47 3.80 10.52 -3.58
N TYR A 48 3.18 9.37 -3.39
CA TYR A 48 3.36 8.55 -2.20
C TYR A 48 4.57 7.62 -2.32
N TYR A 49 5.46 7.69 -1.34
CA TYR A 49 6.68 6.88 -1.27
C TYR A 49 6.78 6.08 0.04
N GLY A 50 5.68 5.46 0.45
CA GLY A 50 5.66 4.56 1.58
C GLY A 50 5.12 5.15 2.87
N SER A 51 4.71 4.28 3.78
CA SER A 51 4.17 4.62 5.10
C SER A 51 5.21 4.50 6.21
N SER A 52 6.37 3.93 5.93
CA SER A 52 7.46 3.79 6.90
C SER A 52 8.08 5.15 7.20
N GLU A 53 8.24 5.48 8.47
CA GLU A 53 8.92 6.71 8.89
C GLU A 53 10.35 6.75 8.37
N GLU A 54 11.05 5.62 8.38
CA GLU A 54 12.41 5.52 7.88
C GLU A 54 12.48 5.84 6.38
N VAL A 55 11.57 5.29 5.58
CA VAL A 55 11.51 5.58 4.14
C VAL A 55 11.19 7.03 3.89
N LYS A 56 10.23 7.62 4.64
CA LYS A 56 9.89 9.03 4.51
C LYS A 56 11.09 9.94 4.78
N LEU A 57 11.85 9.65 5.83
CA LEU A 57 13.05 10.40 6.16
C LEU A 57 14.12 10.29 5.06
N MET A 58 14.30 9.10 4.51
CA MET A 58 15.27 8.89 3.42
C MET A 58 14.85 9.64 2.16
N VAL A 59 13.55 9.69 1.84
CA VAL A 59 13.04 10.46 0.70
C VAL A 59 13.28 11.95 0.90
N GLU A 60 13.10 12.48 2.11
CA GLU A 60 13.39 13.88 2.42
C GLU A 60 14.88 14.22 2.29
N GLU A 61 15.76 13.34 2.77
CA GLU A 61 17.21 13.56 2.74
C GLU A 61 17.80 13.44 1.34
N LYS A 62 17.39 12.42 0.59
CA LYS A 62 17.99 12.07 -0.70
C LYS A 62 17.23 12.63 -1.89
N GLY A 63 15.99 13.08 -1.69
CA GLY A 63 15.10 13.54 -2.73
C GLY A 63 14.35 12.38 -3.42
N ALA A 64 13.15 12.67 -3.90
CA ALA A 64 12.29 11.67 -4.53
C ALA A 64 12.91 11.06 -5.79
N ASP A 65 13.75 11.81 -6.50
CA ASP A 65 14.42 11.34 -7.72
C ASP A 65 15.40 10.18 -7.47
N ASN A 66 15.88 10.04 -6.23
CA ASN A 66 16.77 8.93 -5.84
C ASN A 66 16.01 7.61 -5.70
N PHE A 67 14.68 7.64 -5.66
CA PHE A 67 13.85 6.46 -5.40
C PHE A 67 13.10 6.06 -6.66
N HIS A 68 13.12 4.77 -6.96
CA HIS A 68 12.32 4.19 -8.02
C HIS A 68 11.13 3.46 -7.41
N ARG A 69 9.94 3.78 -7.87
CA ARG A 69 8.71 3.11 -7.44
C ARG A 69 8.14 2.30 -8.60
N GLU A 70 7.98 1.02 -8.34
CA GLU A 70 7.39 0.08 -9.28
C GLU A 70 6.06 -0.43 -8.74
N ILE A 71 5.04 -0.44 -9.58
CA ILE A 71 3.75 -1.03 -9.24
C ILE A 71 3.84 -2.53 -9.53
N LEU A 72 3.71 -3.34 -8.49
CA LEU A 72 3.81 -4.80 -8.62
C LEU A 72 2.49 -5.42 -9.07
N THR A 73 1.37 -4.93 -8.53
CA THR A 73 0.04 -5.41 -8.91
C THR A 73 -1.03 -4.39 -8.56
N LEU A 74 -2.11 -4.41 -9.33
CA LEU A 74 -3.32 -3.64 -9.04
C LEU A 74 -4.33 -4.55 -8.36
N CYS A 75 -5.08 -4.01 -7.40
CA CYS A 75 -6.05 -4.75 -6.61
C CYS A 75 -7.42 -4.09 -6.67
N LYS A 76 -8.46 -4.91 -6.65
CA LYS A 76 -9.85 -4.45 -6.76
C LYS A 76 -10.48 -4.10 -5.42
N SER A 77 -9.95 -4.62 -4.32
CA SER A 77 -10.51 -4.42 -2.98
C SER A 77 -9.41 -4.26 -1.94
N LYS A 78 -9.78 -3.72 -0.77
CA LYS A 78 -8.86 -3.63 0.38
C LYS A 78 -8.38 -4.99 0.86
N GLY A 79 -9.26 -6.00 0.82
CA GLY A 79 -8.93 -7.35 1.23
C GLY A 79 -7.88 -7.98 0.33
N GLU A 80 -8.05 -7.88 -0.99
CA GLU A 80 -7.06 -8.33 -1.96
C GLU A 80 -5.72 -7.59 -1.77
N LEU A 81 -5.81 -6.28 -1.57
CA LEU A 81 -4.63 -5.42 -1.40
C LEU A 81 -3.79 -5.86 -0.20
N GLY A 82 -4.44 -6.07 0.95
CA GLY A 82 -3.75 -6.54 2.16
C GLY A 82 -3.13 -7.91 1.99
N TYR A 83 -3.84 -8.82 1.36
CA TYR A 83 -3.36 -10.18 1.09
C TYR A 83 -2.13 -10.17 0.17
N LEU A 84 -2.21 -9.45 -0.95
CA LEU A 84 -1.12 -9.41 -1.92
C LEU A 84 0.11 -8.67 -1.40
N GLU A 85 -0.08 -7.60 -0.61
CA GLU A 85 1.04 -6.94 0.06
C GLU A 85 1.79 -7.92 0.96
N ALA A 86 1.06 -8.61 1.84
CA ALA A 86 1.67 -9.59 2.74
C ALA A 86 2.34 -10.72 1.97
N LYS A 87 1.72 -11.19 0.91
CA LYS A 87 2.27 -12.24 0.06
C LYS A 87 3.62 -11.82 -0.55
N TYR A 88 3.69 -10.63 -1.15
CA TYR A 88 4.94 -10.11 -1.69
C TYR A 88 6.01 -9.94 -0.61
N GLN A 89 5.61 -9.46 0.56
CA GLN A 89 6.52 -9.27 1.69
C GLN A 89 7.11 -10.61 2.16
N PHE A 90 6.29 -11.65 2.30
CA PHE A 90 6.77 -12.99 2.66
C PHE A 90 7.60 -13.63 1.57
N GLU A 91 7.20 -13.52 0.31
CA GLU A 91 7.94 -14.09 -0.81
C GLU A 91 9.33 -13.48 -0.97
N ASN A 92 9.49 -12.23 -0.60
CA ASN A 92 10.78 -11.52 -0.66
C ASN A 92 11.56 -11.56 0.65
N ASP A 93 11.04 -12.23 1.69
CA ASP A 93 11.69 -12.35 2.99
C ASP A 93 12.11 -10.98 3.57
N VAL A 94 11.23 -9.98 3.46
CA VAL A 94 11.57 -8.59 3.77
C VAL A 94 12.03 -8.37 5.21
N LEU A 95 11.57 -9.19 6.16
CA LEU A 95 11.99 -9.10 7.56
C LEU A 95 13.31 -9.82 7.85
N LEU A 96 13.73 -10.72 6.97
CA LEU A 96 14.92 -11.55 7.13
C LEU A 96 16.11 -11.03 6.34
N ARG A 97 15.87 -10.22 5.33
CA ARG A 97 16.91 -9.66 4.47
C ARG A 97 17.31 -8.28 4.94
N ASP A 98 18.60 -7.95 4.83
CA ASP A 98 19.15 -6.66 5.24
C ASP A 98 18.94 -5.56 4.19
N ASP A 99 18.51 -5.92 2.99
CA ASP A 99 18.30 -4.98 1.88
C ASP A 99 16.86 -4.48 1.77
N PHE A 100 16.05 -4.65 2.82
CA PHE A 100 14.69 -4.10 2.90
C PHE A 100 14.52 -3.18 4.10
N TYR A 101 13.84 -2.06 3.90
CA TYR A 101 13.46 -1.15 4.97
C TYR A 101 12.27 -1.65 5.81
N ASN A 102 11.58 -2.70 5.35
CA ASN A 102 10.40 -3.24 6.04
C ASN A 102 10.78 -3.76 7.44
N GLY A 103 10.12 -3.23 8.45
CA GLY A 103 10.33 -3.65 9.84
C GLY A 103 9.22 -4.50 10.42
N ILE A 104 8.08 -4.60 9.72
CA ILE A 104 6.92 -5.33 10.20
C ILE A 104 6.05 -5.80 9.02
N ILE A 105 5.46 -6.98 9.15
CA ILE A 105 4.40 -7.44 8.26
C ILE A 105 3.11 -7.50 9.08
N GLN A 106 2.14 -6.68 8.71
CA GLN A 106 0.82 -6.71 9.30
C GLN A 106 -0.15 -7.39 8.34
N CYS A 107 -0.74 -8.50 8.77
CA CYS A 107 -1.78 -9.14 7.99
C CYS A 107 -2.91 -9.63 8.90
N LYS A 108 -4.11 -9.14 8.63
CA LYS A 108 -5.34 -9.58 9.27
C LYS A 108 -6.33 -9.85 8.15
N ILE A 109 -6.29 -11.08 7.62
CA ILE A 109 -6.95 -11.43 6.38
C ILE A 109 -7.90 -12.60 6.64
N HIS A 110 -9.14 -12.42 6.23
CA HIS A 110 -10.15 -13.46 6.26
C HIS A 110 -10.32 -14.06 4.85
N ARG A 111 -10.69 -15.35 4.76
CA ARG A 111 -10.86 -15.99 3.45
C ARG A 111 -11.84 -15.25 2.52
N ASN A 112 -12.81 -14.53 3.09
CA ASN A 112 -13.75 -13.72 2.31
C ASN A 112 -13.09 -12.57 1.57
N HIS A 113 -11.98 -12.06 2.11
CA HIS A 113 -11.21 -10.95 1.48
C HIS A 113 -10.56 -11.36 0.17
N VAL A 114 -10.32 -12.65 -0.01
CA VAL A 114 -9.54 -13.17 -1.14
C VAL A 114 -10.34 -14.15 -2.03
N ARG A 115 -11.66 -14.15 -1.90
CA ARG A 115 -12.51 -15.02 -2.72
C ARG A 115 -12.33 -14.79 -4.22
N SER A 116 -12.14 -13.53 -4.60
CA SER A 116 -11.91 -13.16 -5.99
C SER A 116 -10.60 -13.68 -6.56
N LEU A 117 -9.65 -14.05 -5.68
CA LEU A 117 -8.36 -14.62 -6.05
C LEU A 117 -8.36 -16.14 -6.00
N LYS A 118 -9.49 -16.76 -5.64
CA LYS A 118 -9.60 -18.21 -5.52
C LYS A 118 -9.40 -18.86 -6.88
N LYS A 119 -8.44 -19.79 -6.94
CA LYS A 119 -8.19 -20.55 -8.16
C LYS A 119 -9.30 -21.59 -8.37
N VAL A 120 -9.81 -21.66 -9.57
CA VAL A 120 -10.74 -22.71 -9.99
C VAL A 120 -9.91 -23.97 -10.24
N LYS A 121 -10.30 -25.05 -9.58
CA LYS A 121 -9.67 -26.34 -9.80
C LYS A 121 -10.24 -27.01 -11.05
#